data_0905d38396cf6dd718df05f070752233
#
_entry.id   0905d38396cf6dd718df05f070752233
#
_cell.length_a   1.000
_cell.length_b   1.000
_cell.length_c   1.000
_cell.angle_alpha   90.00
_cell.angle_beta   90.00
_cell.angle_gamma   90.00
#
_symmetry.space_group_name_H-M   'P 1'
#
loop_
_entity.id
_entity.type
_entity.pdbx_description
1 polymer ?
#
loop_
_entity_poly.entity_id
_entity_poly.type
_entity_poly.pdbx_seq_one_letter_code
_entity_poly.pdbx_strand_id
1 'polypeptide(L)'
;MAFDAKEDKIVKLLSQNLLEIPRNQRKYVWDKTNWSDLLSDIKFIVDNPSNAEHFLGSIVLRSEDTLSGIEKFSIIDGQQRTITIILFLLALIRIFKENKMEEDVEGTLQYLFLKDRKNVEHLILHSD
;
A
#
# COMPACT_ATOMS: atom_id res chain seq x y z
N MET A 1 17.52 10.81 -16.11
CA MET A 1 16.69 10.56 -14.92
C MET A 1 17.49 9.74 -13.93
N ALA A 2 17.69 10.28 -12.76
CA ALA A 2 18.39 9.56 -11.69
C ALA A 2 17.41 8.68 -10.92
N PHE A 3 17.80 7.46 -10.64
CA PHE A 3 17.06 6.58 -9.77
C PHE A 3 17.70 6.63 -8.39
N ASP A 4 16.93 7.04 -7.41
CA ASP A 4 17.33 6.96 -6.02
C ASP A 4 16.68 5.76 -5.40
N ALA A 5 17.48 4.78 -4.99
CA ALA A 5 16.99 3.67 -4.21
C ALA A 5 17.04 4.07 -2.74
N LYS A 6 15.91 4.07 -2.08
CA LYS A 6 15.89 4.33 -0.65
C LYS A 6 14.94 3.35 0.04
N GLU A 7 15.29 3.06 1.26
CA GLU A 7 14.48 2.23 2.12
C GLU A 7 13.35 3.06 2.72
N ASP A 8 12.14 2.52 2.70
CA ASP A 8 10.99 3.19 3.28
C ASP A 8 10.02 2.18 3.86
N LYS A 9 9.24 2.63 4.82
CA LYS A 9 8.24 1.80 5.46
C LYS A 9 6.94 1.83 4.68
N ILE A 10 6.25 0.70 4.64
CA ILE A 10 4.96 0.60 3.96
C ILE A 10 3.92 1.54 4.55
N VAL A 11 3.98 1.80 5.86
CA VAL A 11 3.12 2.77 6.53
C VAL A 11 3.20 4.13 5.87
N LYS A 12 4.42 4.61 5.62
CA LYS A 12 4.64 5.91 5.00
C LYS A 12 4.19 5.92 3.54
N LEU A 13 4.48 4.85 2.81
CA LEU A 13 4.08 4.73 1.41
C LEU A 13 2.56 4.84 1.26
N LEU A 14 1.81 4.14 2.11
CA LEU A 14 0.35 4.05 2.00
C LEU A 14 -0.40 5.18 2.71
N SER A 15 0.26 5.97 3.55
CA SER A 15 -0.44 7.01 4.32
C SER A 15 -0.10 8.44 3.90
N GLN A 16 0.91 8.64 3.07
CA GLN A 16 1.40 9.98 2.76
C GLN A 16 1.46 10.30 1.27
N ASN A 17 1.18 9.33 0.41
CA ASN A 17 1.33 9.50 -1.04
C ASN A 17 0.14 8.93 -1.78
N LEU A 18 -0.13 9.48 -2.95
CA LEU A 18 -1.06 8.87 -3.89
C LEU A 18 -0.29 7.96 -4.84
N LEU A 19 -0.81 6.78 -5.07
CA LEU A 19 -0.19 5.76 -5.91
C LEU A 19 -1.10 5.44 -7.09
N GLU A 20 -0.53 5.34 -8.27
CA GLU A 20 -1.26 5.06 -9.49
C GLU A 20 -0.66 3.86 -10.21
N ILE A 21 -1.52 3.00 -10.74
CA ILE A 21 -1.12 1.92 -11.63
C ILE A 21 -1.33 2.42 -13.05
N PRO A 22 -0.26 2.60 -13.84
CA PRO A 22 -0.38 3.12 -15.21
C PRO A 22 -1.19 2.19 -16.11
N ARG A 23 -1.77 2.77 -17.17
CA ARG A 23 -2.70 2.09 -18.06
C ARG A 23 -2.14 0.83 -18.74
N ASN A 24 -0.91 0.85 -19.19
CA ASN A 24 -0.32 -0.23 -20.01
C ASN A 24 0.42 -1.27 -19.17
N GLN A 25 -0.16 -1.68 -18.06
CA GLN A 25 0.49 -2.61 -17.13
C GLN A 25 -0.13 -4.00 -17.21
N ARG A 26 0.62 -4.96 -16.63
CA ARG A 26 0.20 -6.35 -16.60
C ARG A 26 -1.08 -6.51 -15.79
N LYS A 27 -1.92 -7.46 -16.21
CA LYS A 27 -3.08 -7.87 -15.41
C LYS A 27 -2.60 -8.43 -14.07
N TYR A 28 -3.45 -8.32 -13.08
CA TYR A 28 -3.19 -8.95 -11.79
C TYR A 28 -3.17 -10.46 -11.98
N VAL A 29 -2.03 -11.08 -11.68
CA VAL A 29 -1.83 -12.52 -11.89
C VAL A 29 -1.39 -13.27 -10.63
N TRP A 30 -1.25 -12.58 -9.51
CA TRP A 30 -0.92 -13.25 -8.26
C TRP A 30 -2.00 -14.25 -7.87
N ASP A 31 -1.57 -15.38 -7.37
CA ASP A 31 -2.44 -16.46 -6.95
C ASP A 31 -2.20 -16.78 -5.46
N LYS A 32 -2.81 -17.88 -5.01
CA LYS A 32 -2.75 -18.28 -3.60
C LYS A 32 -1.32 -18.47 -3.10
N THR A 33 -0.41 -18.96 -3.93
CA THR A 33 0.99 -19.15 -3.55
C THR A 33 1.66 -17.82 -3.24
N ASN A 34 1.46 -16.82 -4.10
CA ASN A 34 2.00 -15.48 -3.91
C ASN A 34 1.42 -14.84 -2.65
N TRP A 35 0.11 -14.96 -2.44
CA TRP A 35 -0.57 -14.40 -1.25
C TRP A 35 -0.05 -15.04 0.02
N SER A 36 0.13 -16.36 0.01
CA SER A 36 0.62 -17.10 1.17
C SER A 36 2.05 -16.70 1.53
N ASP A 37 2.89 -16.49 0.53
CA ASP A 37 4.27 -16.06 0.74
C ASP A 37 4.31 -14.66 1.38
N LEU A 38 3.54 -13.73 0.87
CA LEU A 38 3.47 -12.38 1.42
C LEU A 38 2.92 -12.40 2.85
N LEU A 39 1.86 -13.18 3.07
CA LEU A 39 1.26 -13.30 4.40
C LEU A 39 2.23 -13.92 5.40
N SER A 40 3.03 -14.89 4.98
CA SER A 40 4.08 -15.48 5.82
C SER A 40 5.15 -14.46 6.20
N ASP A 41 5.52 -13.58 5.27
CA ASP A 41 6.47 -12.51 5.54
C ASP A 41 5.90 -11.53 6.58
N ILE A 42 4.64 -11.16 6.43
CA ILE A 42 3.95 -10.28 7.38
C ILE A 42 3.89 -10.93 8.76
N LYS A 43 3.54 -12.20 8.80
CA LYS A 43 3.47 -12.96 10.06
C LYS A 43 4.83 -13.03 10.75
N PHE A 44 5.90 -13.22 9.98
CA PHE A 44 7.25 -13.20 10.52
C PHE A 44 7.57 -11.87 11.22
N ILE A 45 7.19 -10.76 10.60
CA ILE A 45 7.40 -9.42 11.17
C ILE A 45 6.63 -9.27 12.49
N VAL A 46 5.37 -9.72 12.52
CA VAL A 46 4.51 -9.64 13.72
C VAL A 46 5.08 -10.48 14.85
N ASP A 47 5.58 -11.69 14.55
CA ASP A 47 6.10 -12.62 15.53
C ASP A 47 7.51 -12.26 16.01
N ASN A 48 8.22 -11.38 15.31
CA ASN A 48 9.60 -11.00 15.60
C ASN A 48 9.77 -9.48 15.63
N PRO A 49 9.06 -8.76 16.50
CA PRO A 49 9.06 -7.29 16.49
C PRO A 49 10.42 -6.67 16.85
N SER A 50 11.28 -7.39 17.53
CA SER A 50 12.61 -6.89 17.88
C SER A 50 13.64 -7.02 16.73
N ASN A 51 13.35 -7.84 15.73
CA ASN A 51 14.14 -7.93 14.50
C ASN A 51 13.57 -6.93 13.50
N ALA A 52 13.84 -5.69 13.74
CA ALA A 52 13.06 -4.52 13.31
C ALA A 52 12.78 -4.36 11.81
N GLU A 53 13.52 -4.99 10.92
CA GLU A 53 13.30 -4.75 9.51
C GLU A 53 13.32 -6.03 8.69
N HIS A 54 12.16 -6.37 8.17
CA HIS A 54 12.02 -7.45 7.19
C HIS A 54 11.73 -6.84 5.83
N PHE A 55 12.55 -7.20 4.84
CA PHE A 55 12.40 -6.68 3.50
C PHE A 55 11.27 -7.40 2.76
N LEU A 56 10.20 -6.68 2.44
CA LEU A 56 9.03 -7.25 1.75
C LEU A 56 9.18 -7.27 0.22
N GLY A 57 10.26 -6.70 -0.31
CA GLY A 57 10.51 -6.60 -1.73
C GLY A 57 10.66 -5.16 -2.18
N SER A 58 11.08 -4.98 -3.42
CA SER A 58 11.29 -3.66 -4.00
C SER A 58 10.04 -3.17 -4.72
N ILE A 59 9.82 -1.87 -4.66
CA ILE A 59 8.81 -1.18 -5.46
C ILE A 59 9.55 -0.08 -6.23
N VAL A 60 9.34 0.00 -7.53
CA VAL A 60 9.91 1.08 -8.36
C VAL A 60 8.81 2.09 -8.64
N LEU A 61 9.06 3.33 -8.26
CA LEU A 61 8.11 4.43 -8.40
C LEU A 61 8.66 5.48 -9.36
N ARG A 62 7.75 6.09 -10.12
CA ARG A 62 8.06 7.27 -10.92
C ARG A 62 7.29 8.45 -10.35
N SER A 63 7.99 9.54 -10.08
CA SER A 63 7.38 10.77 -9.59
C SER A 63 6.46 11.37 -10.64
N GLU A 64 5.25 11.74 -10.22
CA GLU A 64 4.27 12.44 -11.05
C GLU A 64 4.01 13.82 -10.45
N ASP A 65 3.12 14.60 -11.06
CA ASP A 65 2.75 15.91 -10.55
C ASP A 65 2.04 15.78 -9.21
N THR A 66 2.31 16.74 -8.31
CA THR A 66 1.63 16.76 -7.02
C THR A 66 0.15 17.13 -7.22
N LEU A 67 -0.69 16.57 -6.35
CA LEU A 67 -2.12 16.90 -6.32
C LEU A 67 -2.44 17.58 -5.00
N SER A 68 -2.71 18.89 -5.06
CA SER A 68 -3.10 19.69 -3.88
C SER A 68 -2.23 19.43 -2.66
N GLY A 69 -0.90 19.43 -2.88
CA GLY A 69 0.08 19.24 -1.83
C GLY A 69 0.46 17.82 -1.50
N ILE A 70 -0.15 16.82 -2.14
CA ILE A 70 0.18 15.41 -1.94
C ILE A 70 1.07 14.94 -3.08
N GLU A 71 2.17 14.27 -2.76
CA GLU A 71 3.03 13.65 -3.76
C GLU A 71 2.32 12.46 -4.40
N LYS A 72 2.44 12.36 -5.72
CA LYS A 72 1.84 11.30 -6.50
C LYS A 72 2.93 10.52 -7.23
N PHE A 73 2.83 9.19 -7.21
CA PHE A 73 3.77 8.30 -7.87
C PHE A 73 3.04 7.28 -8.71
N SER A 74 3.63 6.94 -9.88
CA SER A 74 3.21 5.77 -10.64
C SER A 74 4.04 4.56 -10.20
N ILE A 75 3.40 3.43 -10.00
CA ILE A 75 4.09 2.19 -9.65
C ILE A 75 4.56 1.52 -10.94
N ILE A 76 5.87 1.53 -11.15
CA ILE A 76 6.47 0.94 -12.36
C ILE A 76 6.73 -0.56 -12.14
N ASP A 77 7.13 -0.95 -10.94
CA ASP A 77 7.33 -2.33 -10.56
C ASP A 77 6.85 -2.54 -9.13
N GLY A 78 6.37 -3.74 -8.82
CA GLY A 78 5.80 -4.05 -7.51
C GLY A 78 4.30 -3.87 -7.43
N GLN A 79 3.62 -3.76 -8.56
CA GLN A 79 2.18 -3.52 -8.63
C GLN A 79 1.37 -4.65 -7.99
N GLN A 80 1.73 -5.90 -8.28
CA GLN A 80 1.03 -7.07 -7.75
C GLN A 80 1.05 -7.08 -6.23
N ARG A 81 2.22 -6.84 -5.64
CA ARG A 81 2.39 -6.79 -4.19
C ARG A 81 1.58 -5.66 -3.58
N THR A 82 1.63 -4.48 -4.18
CA THR A 82 0.90 -3.31 -3.68
C THR A 82 -0.61 -3.55 -3.71
N ILE A 83 -1.13 -4.06 -4.80
CA ILE A 83 -2.56 -4.41 -4.91
C ILE A 83 -2.94 -5.43 -3.85
N THR A 84 -2.11 -6.45 -3.65
CA THR A 84 -2.39 -7.50 -2.67
C THR A 84 -2.42 -6.96 -1.25
N ILE A 85 -1.51 -6.04 -0.91
CA ILE A 85 -1.52 -5.40 0.40
C ILE A 85 -2.81 -4.61 0.61
N ILE A 86 -3.27 -3.88 -0.40
CA ILE A 86 -4.55 -3.16 -0.33
C ILE A 86 -5.71 -4.14 -0.13
N LEU A 87 -5.70 -5.25 -0.84
CA LEU A 87 -6.73 -6.28 -0.68
C LEU A 87 -6.72 -6.89 0.73
N PHE A 88 -5.55 -7.09 1.32
CA PHE A 88 -5.42 -7.56 2.70
C PHE A 88 -6.00 -6.53 3.68
N LEU A 89 -5.76 -5.23 3.46
CA LEU A 89 -6.33 -4.18 4.30
C LEU A 89 -7.86 -4.17 4.21
N LEU A 90 -8.41 -4.34 3.01
CA LEU A 90 -9.86 -4.43 2.82
C LEU A 90 -10.45 -5.64 3.54
N ALA A 91 -9.76 -6.78 3.48
CA ALA A 91 -10.18 -7.98 4.20
C ALA A 91 -10.15 -7.78 5.71
N LEU A 92 -9.13 -7.11 6.24
CA LEU A 92 -9.03 -6.77 7.66
C LEU A 92 -10.17 -5.86 8.10
N ILE A 93 -10.50 -4.86 7.30
CA ILE A 93 -11.64 -3.96 7.60
C ILE A 93 -12.92 -4.75 7.74
N ARG A 94 -13.15 -5.69 6.84
CA ARG A 94 -14.33 -6.55 6.89
C ARG A 94 -14.38 -7.36 8.19
N ILE A 95 -13.26 -7.97 8.56
CA ILE A 95 -13.15 -8.75 9.81
C ILE A 95 -13.39 -7.85 11.02
N PHE A 96 -12.81 -6.66 11.05
CA PHE A 96 -12.97 -5.72 12.14
C PHE A 96 -14.44 -5.28 12.27
N LYS A 97 -15.10 -5.00 11.15
CA LYS A 97 -16.52 -4.63 11.15
C LYS A 97 -17.40 -5.76 11.68
N GLU A 98 -17.14 -6.99 11.25
CA GLU A 98 -17.89 -8.16 11.70
C GLU A 98 -17.75 -8.40 13.22
N ASN A 99 -16.62 -7.99 13.79
CA ASN A 99 -16.32 -8.13 15.20
C ASN A 99 -16.55 -6.82 16.00
N LYS A 100 -17.17 -5.83 15.39
CA LYS A 100 -17.53 -4.54 16.01
C LYS A 100 -16.30 -3.78 16.57
N MET A 101 -15.16 -3.92 15.91
CA MET A 101 -13.90 -3.28 16.27
C MET A 101 -13.77 -1.95 15.53
N GLU A 102 -14.57 -0.96 15.92
CA GLU A 102 -14.67 0.30 15.18
C GLU A 102 -13.38 1.13 15.15
N GLU A 103 -12.62 1.13 16.24
CA GLU A 103 -11.34 1.84 16.29
C GLU A 103 -10.33 1.25 15.29
N ASP A 104 -10.33 -0.08 15.16
CA ASP A 104 -9.45 -0.76 14.21
C ASP A 104 -9.88 -0.51 12.76
N VAL A 105 -11.19 -0.39 12.51
CA VAL A 105 -11.70 0.02 11.18
C VAL A 105 -11.18 1.41 10.83
N GLU A 106 -11.34 2.38 11.73
CA GLU A 106 -10.88 3.75 11.51
C GLU A 106 -9.36 3.81 11.32
N GLY A 107 -8.61 3.09 12.14
CA GLY A 107 -7.16 3.02 12.03
C GLY A 107 -6.68 2.41 10.72
N THR A 108 -7.44 1.48 10.15
CA THR A 108 -7.09 0.84 8.88
C THR A 108 -7.44 1.72 7.69
N LEU A 109 -8.57 2.43 7.76
CA LEU A 109 -9.03 3.30 6.66
C LEU A 109 -8.01 4.39 6.31
N GLN A 110 -7.19 4.83 7.24
CA GLN A 110 -6.17 5.86 6.97
C GLN A 110 -5.11 5.41 5.96
N TYR A 111 -4.99 4.10 5.70
CA TYR A 111 -4.07 3.56 4.69
C TYR A 111 -4.72 3.39 3.32
N LEU A 112 -6.00 3.72 3.21
CA LEU A 112 -6.75 3.60 1.96
C LEU A 112 -7.16 4.95 1.40
N PHE A 113 -7.26 5.98 2.24
CA PHE A 113 -7.71 7.31 1.85
C PHE A 113 -6.78 8.38 2.39
N LEU A 114 -6.61 9.45 1.62
CA LEU A 114 -5.77 10.57 1.99
C LEU A 114 -6.46 11.87 1.60
N LYS A 115 -6.50 12.84 2.51
CA LYS A 115 -7.09 14.15 2.24
C LYS A 115 -6.04 15.13 1.74
N ASP A 116 -6.39 15.91 0.73
CA ASP A 116 -5.53 16.94 0.18
C ASP A 116 -5.67 18.28 0.96
N ARG A 117 -4.98 19.31 0.52
CA ARG A 117 -5.02 20.63 1.14
C ARG A 117 -6.40 21.28 1.09
N LYS A 118 -7.25 20.87 0.14
CA LYS A 118 -8.62 21.35 0.00
C LYS A 118 -9.60 20.49 0.78
N ASN A 119 -9.10 19.58 1.60
CA ASN A 119 -9.88 18.63 2.40
C ASN A 119 -10.71 17.66 1.55
N VAL A 120 -10.29 17.41 0.32
CA VAL A 120 -10.90 16.42 -0.55
C VAL A 120 -10.24 15.06 -0.32
N GLU A 121 -11.05 14.04 -0.13
CA GLU A 121 -10.58 12.68 0.13
C GLU A 121 -10.27 11.95 -1.18
N HIS A 122 -9.13 11.28 -1.23
CA HIS A 122 -8.68 10.51 -2.38
C HIS A 122 -8.35 9.09 -1.97
N LEU A 123 -8.65 8.13 -2.84
CA LEU A 123 -8.12 6.78 -2.68
C LEU A 123 -6.60 6.81 -2.85
N ILE A 124 -5.88 6.17 -1.96
CA ILE A 124 -4.41 6.14 -2.02
C ILE A 124 -3.94 5.40 -3.27
N LEU A 125 -4.55 4.26 -3.58
CA LEU A 125 -4.24 3.51 -4.80
C LEU A 125 -5.39 3.59 -5.78
N HIS A 126 -5.10 3.98 -7.01
CA HIS A 126 -6.07 3.91 -8.10
C HIS A 126 -5.41 3.47 -9.38
N SER A 127 -6.22 2.94 -10.27
CA SER A 127 -5.80 2.46 -11.59
C SER A 127 -6.26 3.44 -12.65
N ASP A 128 -5.37 3.71 -13.57
CA ASP A 128 -5.68 4.56 -14.72
C ASP A 128 -6.47 3.79 -15.78
#